data_740c55e22eb0ae7702585d6d0582ca5d
#
_entry.id   740c55e22eb0ae7702585d6d0582ca5d
#
_cell.length_a   1.000
_cell.length_b   1.000
_cell.length_c   1.000
_cell.angle_alpha   90.00
_cell.angle_beta   90.00
_cell.angle_gamma   90.00
#
_symmetry.space_group_name_H-M   'P 1'
#
loop_
_entity.id
_entity.type
_entity.pdbx_description
1 polymer ?
#
loop_
_entity_poly.entity_id
_entity_poly.type
_entity_poly.pdbx_seq_one_letter_code
_entity_poly.pdbx_strand_id
1 'polypeptide(L)'
;MEMDSQYQGAEAWISKLLPSQIVCLELDLTCLYAEVVQIVEARRLCWARPLVLVIGSSEVTDFSQSFEPRSQNSPYWHDLRQGADLLLPTILFRQAFDVEAIPVLSSLCRLDESADSTPQATLVHHQLSDFVRQLCQSYPGAFSDR
;
A
#
# COMPACT_ATOMS: atom_id res chain seq x y z
N MET A 1 10.26 16.87 -30.11
CA MET A 1 10.32 15.42 -30.11
C MET A 1 10.97 14.85 -28.84
N GLU A 2 12.08 15.41 -28.42
CA GLU A 2 12.72 14.96 -27.18
C GLU A 2 11.86 15.22 -25.94
N MET A 3 11.11 16.30 -25.93
CA MET A 3 10.20 16.59 -24.82
C MET A 3 9.07 15.56 -24.73
N ASP A 4 8.59 15.10 -25.87
CA ASP A 4 7.52 14.10 -25.89
C ASP A 4 8.01 12.75 -25.36
N SER A 5 9.24 12.36 -25.67
CA SER A 5 9.78 11.11 -25.20
C SER A 5 10.06 11.15 -23.68
N GLN A 6 10.45 12.31 -23.15
CA GLN A 6 10.60 12.47 -21.71
C GLN A 6 9.26 12.42 -21.00
N TYR A 7 8.25 13.01 -21.60
CA TYR A 7 6.90 13.00 -21.05
C TYR A 7 6.32 11.61 -21.05
N GLN A 8 6.50 10.90 -22.16
CA GLN A 8 6.05 9.52 -22.26
C GLN A 8 6.82 8.60 -21.31
N GLY A 9 8.09 8.90 -21.07
CA GLY A 9 8.88 8.17 -20.10
C GLY A 9 8.35 8.32 -18.68
N ALA A 10 7.94 9.54 -18.31
CA ALA A 10 7.38 9.79 -16.99
C ALA A 10 6.02 9.09 -16.81
N GLU A 11 5.15 9.16 -17.81
CA GLU A 11 3.86 8.49 -17.77
C GLU A 11 4.03 6.96 -17.76
N ALA A 12 4.93 6.45 -18.57
CA ALA A 12 5.23 5.03 -18.59
C ALA A 12 5.78 4.57 -17.24
N TRP A 13 6.54 5.44 -16.58
CA TRP A 13 7.09 5.15 -15.27
C TRP A 13 5.98 5.04 -14.21
N ILE A 14 5.02 5.96 -14.23
CA ILE A 14 3.90 5.96 -13.31
C ILE A 14 2.96 4.78 -13.56
N SER A 15 2.74 4.44 -14.82
CA SER A 15 1.80 3.40 -15.21
C SER A 15 2.41 1.99 -15.25
N LYS A 16 3.73 1.88 -15.12
CA LYS A 16 4.42 0.59 -15.24
C LYS A 16 4.67 -0.04 -13.89
N LEU A 17 3.60 -0.51 -13.29
CA LEU A 17 3.72 -1.38 -12.12
C LEU A 17 3.96 -2.81 -12.59
N LEU A 18 4.85 -3.50 -11.90
CA LEU A 18 5.24 -4.86 -12.26
C LEU A 18 4.88 -5.81 -11.12
N PRO A 19 4.62 -7.10 -11.45
CA PRO A 19 4.41 -8.09 -10.39
C PRO A 19 5.57 -8.14 -9.42
N SER A 20 5.27 -8.42 -8.17
CA SER A 20 6.20 -8.48 -7.04
C SER A 20 6.73 -7.13 -6.59
N GLN A 21 6.32 -6.06 -7.22
CA GLN A 21 6.73 -4.72 -6.84
C GLN A 21 5.95 -4.25 -5.62
N ILE A 22 6.62 -3.51 -4.73
CA ILE A 22 5.95 -2.91 -3.57
C ILE A 22 5.37 -1.57 -3.99
N VAL A 23 4.10 -1.40 -3.71
CA VAL A 23 3.34 -0.21 -4.06
C VAL A 23 2.65 0.35 -2.84
N CYS A 24 2.15 1.56 -2.96
CA CYS A 24 1.50 2.25 -1.87
C CYS A 24 0.21 2.90 -2.34
N LEU A 25 -0.82 2.79 -1.50
CA LEU A 25 -2.04 3.59 -1.60
C LEU A 25 -2.02 4.62 -0.49
N GLU A 26 -2.14 5.88 -0.86
CA GLU A 26 -2.09 6.97 0.12
C GLU A 26 -3.44 7.66 0.25
N LEU A 27 -3.81 7.94 1.50
CA LEU A 27 -4.97 8.76 1.81
C LEU A 27 -4.63 9.57 3.05
N ASP A 28 -4.51 10.89 2.88
CA ASP A 28 -4.07 11.79 3.94
C ASP A 28 -2.73 11.32 4.51
N LEU A 29 -2.67 11.00 5.80
CA LEU A 29 -1.45 10.54 6.45
C LEU A 29 -1.36 9.01 6.54
N THR A 30 -2.31 8.32 5.92
CA THR A 30 -2.36 6.86 5.98
C THR A 30 -1.82 6.28 4.68
N CYS A 31 -0.93 5.28 4.81
CA CYS A 31 -0.36 4.57 3.67
C CYS A 31 -0.63 3.08 3.80
N LEU A 32 -1.17 2.49 2.76
CA LEU A 32 -1.30 1.05 2.67
C LEU A 32 -0.25 0.52 1.72
N TYR A 33 0.67 -0.30 2.22
CA TYR A 33 1.70 -0.94 1.40
C TYR A 33 1.23 -2.31 0.95
N ALA A 34 1.46 -2.61 -0.30
CA ALA A 34 1.01 -3.85 -0.91
C ALA A 34 2.02 -4.35 -1.93
N GLU A 35 1.95 -5.63 -2.23
CA GLU A 35 2.75 -6.25 -3.27
C GLU A 35 1.87 -6.49 -4.48
N VAL A 36 2.33 -6.08 -5.66
CA VAL A 36 1.59 -6.31 -6.90
C VAL A 36 1.61 -7.80 -7.23
N VAL A 37 0.43 -8.38 -7.41
CA VAL A 37 0.29 -9.75 -7.88
C VAL A 37 0.20 -9.77 -9.40
N GLN A 38 -0.66 -8.93 -9.96
CA GLN A 38 -0.88 -8.89 -11.39
C GLN A 38 -1.51 -7.57 -11.79
N ILE A 39 -1.15 -7.08 -12.98
CA ILE A 39 -1.80 -5.92 -13.58
C ILE A 39 -2.76 -6.42 -14.66
N VAL A 40 -4.02 -6.03 -14.55
CA VAL A 40 -5.04 -6.32 -15.55
C VAL A 40 -5.14 -5.11 -16.46
N GLU A 41 -4.30 -5.06 -17.47
CA GLU A 41 -4.15 -3.87 -18.31
C GLU A 41 -5.43 -3.49 -19.05
N ALA A 42 -6.17 -4.48 -19.53
CA ALA A 42 -7.39 -4.24 -20.30
C ALA A 42 -8.43 -3.48 -19.47
N ARG A 43 -8.43 -3.64 -18.17
CA ARG A 43 -9.38 -2.99 -17.26
C ARG A 43 -8.74 -1.90 -16.41
N ARG A 44 -7.46 -1.67 -16.56
CA ARG A 44 -6.69 -0.70 -15.79
C ARG A 44 -6.82 -0.94 -14.29
N LEU A 45 -6.76 -2.20 -13.90
CA LEU A 45 -6.84 -2.62 -12.51
C LEU A 45 -5.52 -3.24 -12.08
N CYS A 46 -5.22 -3.07 -10.81
CA CYS A 46 -4.07 -3.69 -10.17
C CYS A 46 -4.56 -4.64 -9.09
N TRP A 47 -4.15 -5.89 -9.20
CA TRP A 47 -4.38 -6.88 -8.17
C TRP A 47 -3.17 -6.84 -7.23
N ALA A 48 -3.42 -6.49 -5.98
CA ALA A 48 -2.35 -6.32 -4.99
C ALA A 48 -2.68 -7.06 -3.71
N ARG A 49 -1.64 -7.55 -3.08
CA ARG A 49 -1.73 -8.23 -1.79
C ARG A 49 -1.34 -7.26 -0.69
N PRO A 50 -2.25 -6.88 0.20
CA PRO A 50 -1.91 -5.95 1.27
C PRO A 50 -0.83 -6.51 2.19
N LEU A 51 0.08 -5.66 2.61
CA LEU A 51 1.15 -6.02 3.54
C LEU A 51 0.97 -5.31 4.88
N VAL A 52 0.92 -3.98 4.86
CA VAL A 52 0.92 -3.17 6.07
C VAL A 52 0.09 -1.92 5.85
N LEU A 53 -0.68 -1.54 6.86
CA LEU A 53 -1.33 -0.24 6.92
C LEU A 53 -0.60 0.60 7.95
N VAL A 54 -0.07 1.75 7.52
CA VAL A 54 0.64 2.68 8.40
C VAL A 54 -0.19 3.94 8.51
N ILE A 55 -0.64 4.24 9.73
CA ILE A 55 -1.41 5.44 10.01
C ILE A 55 -0.46 6.49 10.57
N GLY A 56 -0.18 7.54 9.77
CA GLY A 56 0.68 8.61 10.18
C GLY A 56 -0.03 9.58 11.09
N SER A 57 0.78 10.36 11.81
CA SER A 57 0.30 11.43 12.66
C SER A 57 1.12 12.67 12.32
N SER A 58 0.48 13.84 12.40
CA SER A 58 1.19 15.09 12.16
C SER A 58 2.32 15.32 13.16
N GLU A 59 2.32 14.59 14.25
CA GLU A 59 3.36 14.66 15.27
C GLU A 59 4.54 13.74 14.96
N VAL A 60 4.37 12.79 14.05
CA VAL A 60 5.43 11.86 13.66
C VAL A 60 6.21 12.49 12.51
N THR A 61 7.35 13.11 12.87
CA THR A 61 8.22 13.73 11.89
C THR A 61 9.32 12.79 11.40
N ASP A 62 9.51 11.67 12.10
CA ASP A 62 10.54 10.70 11.77
C ASP A 62 9.89 9.48 11.13
N PHE A 63 10.15 9.31 9.84
CA PHE A 63 9.59 8.23 9.04
C PHE A 63 10.00 6.85 9.58
N SER A 64 11.20 6.75 10.13
CA SER A 64 11.69 5.47 10.65
C SER A 64 10.92 5.01 11.89
N GLN A 65 10.42 5.94 12.68
CA GLN A 65 9.63 5.58 13.87
C GLN A 65 8.27 5.02 13.50
N SER A 66 7.72 5.42 12.36
CA SER A 66 6.42 4.95 11.91
C SER A 66 6.44 3.47 11.56
N PHE A 67 7.61 2.94 11.20
CA PHE A 67 7.74 1.57 10.75
C PHE A 67 8.26 0.61 11.80
N GLU A 68 8.56 1.08 13.01
CA GLU A 68 8.98 0.19 14.07
C GLU A 68 7.76 -0.49 14.71
N PRO A 69 7.59 -1.79 14.53
CA PRO A 69 6.52 -2.50 15.22
C PRO A 69 6.95 -2.72 16.67
N ARG A 70 6.78 -1.69 17.49
CA ARG A 70 7.13 -1.81 18.91
C ARG A 70 6.25 -2.81 19.63
N SER A 71 5.06 -3.02 19.11
CA SER A 71 4.17 -4.07 19.57
C SER A 71 3.17 -4.36 18.47
N GLN A 72 2.63 -5.56 18.47
CA GLN A 72 1.58 -5.94 17.54
C GLN A 72 0.33 -5.08 17.69
N ASN A 73 0.23 -4.36 18.79
CA ASN A 73 -0.91 -3.53 19.11
C ASN A 73 -0.64 -2.04 18.87
N SER A 74 0.40 -1.70 18.11
CA SER A 74 0.63 -0.31 17.75
C SER A 74 -0.59 0.22 16.97
N PRO A 75 -1.24 1.32 17.43
CA PRO A 75 -2.40 1.85 16.72
C PRO A 75 -2.04 2.44 15.36
N TYR A 76 -0.76 2.60 15.08
CA TYR A 76 -0.28 3.25 13.87
C TYR A 76 0.28 2.26 12.83
N TRP A 77 0.27 0.96 13.15
CA TRP A 77 0.89 -0.02 12.27
C TRP A 77 0.12 -1.34 12.36
N HIS A 78 -0.39 -1.80 11.22
CA HIS A 78 -1.24 -3.00 11.18
C HIS A 78 -0.73 -3.95 10.09
N ASP A 79 -0.45 -5.19 10.48
CA ASP A 79 -0.09 -6.26 9.54
C ASP A 79 -1.35 -6.72 8.83
N LEU A 80 -1.40 -6.56 7.51
CA LEU A 80 -2.57 -6.88 6.70
C LEU A 80 -2.42 -8.19 5.91
N ARG A 81 -1.33 -8.93 6.12
CA ARG A 81 -1.02 -10.10 5.29
C ARG A 81 -2.05 -11.22 5.41
N GLN A 82 -2.84 -11.23 6.48
CA GLN A 82 -3.89 -12.21 6.68
C GLN A 82 -5.22 -11.80 6.02
N GLY A 83 -5.28 -10.62 5.48
CA GLY A 83 -6.51 -10.09 4.86
C GLY A 83 -6.63 -10.50 3.41
N ALA A 84 -7.73 -10.05 2.81
CA ALA A 84 -8.03 -10.32 1.40
C ALA A 84 -7.16 -9.47 0.48
N ASP A 85 -6.93 -9.98 -0.73
CA ASP A 85 -6.28 -9.22 -1.77
C ASP A 85 -7.17 -8.07 -2.25
N LEU A 86 -6.57 -7.08 -2.88
CA LEU A 86 -7.26 -5.92 -3.42
C LEU A 86 -7.20 -5.94 -4.94
N LEU A 87 -8.29 -5.50 -5.55
CA LEU A 87 -8.36 -5.27 -6.99
C LEU A 87 -8.91 -3.86 -7.18
N LEU A 88 -8.02 -2.91 -7.45
CA LEU A 88 -8.35 -1.49 -7.50
C LEU A 88 -7.74 -0.85 -8.75
N PRO A 89 -8.27 0.32 -9.18
CA PRO A 89 -7.68 1.02 -10.31
C PRO A 89 -6.19 1.26 -10.15
N THR A 90 -5.43 0.97 -11.19
CA THR A 90 -3.98 1.09 -11.17
C THR A 90 -3.52 2.51 -10.83
N ILE A 91 -4.29 3.50 -11.26
CA ILE A 91 -3.96 4.91 -11.05
C ILE A 91 -3.89 5.30 -9.58
N LEU A 92 -4.55 4.53 -8.69
CA LEU A 92 -4.52 4.80 -7.26
C LEU A 92 -3.20 4.39 -6.60
N PHE A 93 -2.44 3.53 -7.25
CA PHE A 93 -1.19 3.00 -6.70
C PHE A 93 -0.01 3.83 -7.16
N ARG A 94 0.95 4.04 -6.26
CA ARG A 94 2.27 4.54 -6.62
C ARG A 94 3.33 3.52 -6.22
N GLN A 95 4.48 3.58 -6.86
CA GLN A 95 5.61 2.75 -6.45
C GLN A 95 6.08 3.21 -5.07
N ALA A 96 6.35 2.27 -4.19
CA ALA A 96 6.97 2.59 -2.91
C ALA A 96 8.47 2.79 -3.14
N PHE A 97 9.01 3.84 -2.53
CA PHE A 97 10.45 4.06 -2.56
C PHE A 97 11.16 3.04 -1.66
N ASP A 98 12.42 2.77 -1.95
CA ASP A 98 13.19 1.81 -1.15
C ASP A 98 13.26 2.22 0.31
N VAL A 99 13.31 3.53 0.59
CA VAL A 99 13.35 4.05 1.96
C VAL A 99 12.05 3.73 2.72
N GLU A 100 10.96 3.48 2.00
CA GLU A 100 9.69 3.06 2.60
C GLU A 100 9.59 1.53 2.64
N ALA A 101 9.90 0.88 1.53
CA ALA A 101 9.67 -0.55 1.34
C ALA A 101 10.57 -1.39 2.23
N ILE A 102 11.84 -1.03 2.35
CA ILE A 102 12.80 -1.82 3.10
C ILE A 102 12.44 -1.90 4.59
N PRO A 103 12.12 -0.77 5.26
CA PRO A 103 11.68 -0.85 6.67
C PRO A 103 10.40 -1.67 6.84
N VAL A 104 9.44 -1.56 5.92
CA VAL A 104 8.20 -2.32 5.98
C VAL A 104 8.49 -3.82 5.91
N LEU A 105 9.27 -4.23 4.90
CA LEU A 105 9.60 -5.65 4.72
C LEU A 105 10.42 -6.19 5.88
N SER A 106 11.36 -5.41 6.39
CA SER A 106 12.15 -5.80 7.56
C SER A 106 11.29 -5.99 8.79
N SER A 107 10.33 -5.10 8.99
CA SER A 107 9.39 -5.20 10.12
C SER A 107 8.53 -6.44 10.02
N LEU A 108 8.06 -6.76 8.82
CA LEU A 108 7.27 -7.97 8.61
C LEU A 108 8.09 -9.24 8.87
N CYS A 109 9.36 -9.24 8.48
CA CYS A 109 10.25 -10.36 8.74
C CYS A 109 10.45 -10.57 10.24
N ARG A 110 10.59 -9.48 11.01
CA ARG A 110 10.71 -9.58 12.47
C ARG A 110 9.46 -10.16 13.11
N LEU A 111 8.28 -9.79 12.60
CA LEU A 111 7.04 -10.37 13.10
C LEU A 111 6.94 -11.85 12.82
N ASP A 112 7.45 -12.31 11.68
CA ASP A 112 7.46 -13.73 11.34
C ASP A 112 8.36 -14.52 12.29
N GLU A 113 9.43 -13.89 12.77
CA GLU A 113 10.34 -14.52 13.71
C GLU A 113 9.75 -14.62 15.12
N SER A 114 8.80 -13.73 15.47
CA SER A 114 8.16 -13.77 16.76
C SER A 114 6.94 -14.70 16.69
N ALA A 115 6.97 -15.78 17.46
CA ALA A 115 5.99 -16.86 17.37
C ALA A 115 4.61 -16.49 17.94
N ASP A 116 4.45 -15.30 18.48
CA ASP A 116 3.26 -14.91 19.22
C ASP A 116 2.25 -14.09 18.43
N SER A 117 2.36 -14.06 17.11
CA SER A 117 1.42 -13.30 16.31
C SER A 117 0.12 -14.10 16.14
N THR A 118 -0.81 -13.91 17.06
CA THR A 118 -2.18 -14.34 16.85
C THR A 118 -2.85 -13.26 16.03
N PRO A 119 -3.16 -13.52 14.76
CA PRO A 119 -3.78 -12.48 13.94
C PRO A 119 -5.18 -12.18 14.45
N GLN A 120 -5.44 -10.93 14.74
CA GLN A 120 -6.79 -10.47 14.99
C GLN A 120 -7.44 -10.21 13.62
N ALA A 121 -7.79 -11.30 12.96
CA ALA A 121 -8.25 -11.25 11.58
C ALA A 121 -9.46 -10.32 11.39
N THR A 122 -10.33 -10.26 12.39
CA THR A 122 -11.51 -9.38 12.34
C THR A 122 -11.11 -7.92 12.34
N LEU A 123 -10.17 -7.53 13.22
CA LEU A 123 -9.70 -6.16 13.29
C LEU A 123 -8.98 -5.74 12.01
N VAL A 124 -8.13 -6.61 11.50
CA VAL A 124 -7.40 -6.39 10.25
C VAL A 124 -8.38 -6.15 9.11
N HIS A 125 -9.43 -6.98 9.03
CA HIS A 125 -10.45 -6.85 8.00
C HIS A 125 -11.17 -5.50 8.08
N HIS A 126 -11.53 -5.07 9.29
CA HIS A 126 -12.19 -3.76 9.48
C HIS A 126 -11.27 -2.60 9.09
N GLN A 127 -10.02 -2.65 9.49
CA GLN A 127 -9.05 -1.60 9.16
C GLN A 127 -8.89 -1.47 7.64
N LEU A 128 -8.73 -2.59 6.97
CA LEU A 128 -8.57 -2.62 5.52
C LEU A 128 -9.83 -2.12 4.82
N SER A 129 -11.00 -2.60 5.24
CA SER A 129 -12.28 -2.21 4.63
C SER A 129 -12.55 -0.72 4.79
N ASP A 130 -12.28 -0.17 5.97
CA ASP A 130 -12.50 1.24 6.22
C ASP A 130 -11.57 2.10 5.36
N PHE A 131 -10.30 1.71 5.26
CA PHE A 131 -9.34 2.44 4.44
C PHE A 131 -9.77 2.44 2.97
N VAL A 132 -10.14 1.28 2.43
CA VAL A 132 -10.55 1.15 1.04
C VAL A 132 -11.82 1.97 0.78
N ARG A 133 -12.77 1.93 1.70
CA ARG A 133 -14.00 2.72 1.56
C ARG A 133 -13.70 4.21 1.49
N GLN A 134 -12.84 4.71 2.38
CA GLN A 134 -12.46 6.12 2.38
C GLN A 134 -11.70 6.50 1.11
N LEU A 135 -10.84 5.60 0.64
CA LEU A 135 -10.10 5.82 -0.59
C LEU A 135 -11.04 5.94 -1.78
N CYS A 136 -12.02 5.05 -1.88
CA CYS A 136 -13.00 5.09 -2.96
C CYS A 136 -13.85 6.35 -2.92
N GLN A 137 -14.21 6.81 -1.72
CA GLN A 137 -14.97 8.04 -1.56
C GLN A 137 -14.16 9.27 -1.93
N SER A 138 -12.86 9.23 -1.69
CA SER A 138 -11.96 10.35 -1.99
C SER A 138 -11.62 10.46 -3.47
N TYR A 139 -11.63 9.36 -4.19
CA TYR A 139 -11.24 9.32 -5.60
C TYR A 139 -12.29 8.63 -6.47
N PRO A 140 -13.54 9.16 -6.48
CA PRO A 140 -14.60 8.51 -7.27
C PRO A 140 -14.31 8.49 -8.76
N GLY A 141 -13.56 9.46 -9.27
CA GLY A 141 -13.19 9.53 -10.67
C GLY A 141 -12.34 8.36 -11.15
N ALA A 142 -11.57 7.75 -10.26
CA ALA A 142 -10.74 6.60 -10.61
C ALA A 142 -11.57 5.38 -10.97
N PHE A 143 -12.81 5.31 -10.50
CA PHE A 143 -13.70 4.18 -10.69
C PHE A 143 -14.75 4.41 -11.80
N SER A 144 -14.87 5.63 -12.28
CA SER A 144 -15.93 5.99 -13.23
C SER A 144 -15.53 5.79 -14.70
N ASP A 145 -14.26 5.57 -14.97
CA ASP A 145 -13.71 5.51 -16.31
C ASP A 145 -13.60 4.07 -16.77
N ARG A 146 -14.72 3.47 -17.04
CA ARG A 146 -14.75 2.08 -17.47
C ARG A 146 -15.48 1.90 -18.76
#